data_da1d83ce71629a9bfacbafcf54343d5b
#
_entry.id   da1d83ce71629a9bfacbafcf54343d5b
#
_cell.length_a   1.000
_cell.length_b   1.000
_cell.length_c   1.000
_cell.angle_alpha   90.00
_cell.angle_beta   90.00
_cell.angle_gamma   90.00
#
_symmetry.space_group_name_H-M   'P 1'
#
loop_
_entity.id
_entity.type
_entity.pdbx_description
1 polymer ?
#
loop_
_entity_poly.entity_id
_entity_poly.type
_entity_poly.pdbx_seq_one_letter_code
_entity_poly.pdbx_strand_id
1 'polypeptide(L)'
;KELVILDSDMVEIYDDGMAMAMLALSPKVELLGVSVVAGNTWVEEGTAFALRQLEGIGMAETIPVAMGVNHPLRGGRLANMKEERELFGFGRDNWQGAGGYPRPESWRAVYKNTYRLEPQSAPLGEHAADFIIEQVKKYPGRVTIAAIGPCGNIAEAVRKAPEIVPLVKRVVY
;
A
#
# COMPACT_ATOMS: atom_id res chain seq x y z
N LYS A 1 1.07 -11.02 -20.44
CA LYS A 1 0.54 -10.02 -19.50
C LYS A 1 1.69 -9.25 -18.87
N GLU A 2 1.47 -7.99 -18.54
CA GLU A 2 2.39 -7.20 -17.73
C GLU A 2 2.29 -7.64 -16.28
N LEU A 3 3.42 -7.96 -15.65
CA LEU A 3 3.47 -8.32 -14.24
C LEU A 3 3.57 -7.04 -13.43
N VAL A 4 2.60 -6.81 -12.54
CA VAL A 4 2.48 -5.55 -11.80
C VAL A 4 2.37 -5.83 -10.29
N ILE A 5 3.11 -5.08 -9.49
CA ILE A 5 2.86 -4.90 -8.06
C ILE A 5 2.25 -3.50 -7.90
N LEU A 6 1.13 -3.39 -7.20
CA LEU A 6 0.57 -2.11 -6.82
C LEU A 6 1.07 -1.75 -5.42
N ASP A 7 1.81 -0.65 -5.29
CA ASP A 7 2.24 -0.09 -4.00
C ASP A 7 1.44 1.17 -3.72
N SER A 8 0.62 1.16 -2.67
CA SER A 8 -0.47 2.12 -2.46
C SER A 8 -0.70 2.43 -0.99
N ASP A 9 -1.04 3.67 -0.69
CA ASP A 9 -1.58 4.09 0.61
C ASP A 9 -3.12 4.03 0.62
N MET A 10 -3.61 2.91 0.18
CA MET A 10 -4.98 2.52 -0.12
C MET A 10 -6.02 3.23 0.75
N VAL A 11 -6.89 3.96 0.10
CA VAL A 11 -8.14 4.45 0.70
C VAL A 11 -9.27 3.51 0.29
N GLU A 12 -10.47 3.69 0.83
CA GLU A 12 -11.65 2.91 0.44
C GLU A 12 -11.90 3.07 -1.08
N ILE A 13 -13.06 2.80 -1.61
CA ILE A 13 -13.35 2.97 -3.06
C ILE A 13 -13.13 4.43 -3.47
N TYR A 14 -11.89 4.75 -3.78
CA TYR A 14 -11.41 6.05 -4.26
C TYR A 14 -10.42 5.81 -5.39
N ASP A 15 -9.51 6.73 -5.66
CA ASP A 15 -8.54 6.61 -6.75
C ASP A 15 -7.66 5.35 -6.66
N ASP A 16 -7.08 5.03 -5.50
CA ASP A 16 -6.30 3.82 -5.27
C ASP A 16 -7.11 2.54 -5.46
N GLY A 17 -8.31 2.50 -4.90
CA GLY A 17 -9.21 1.35 -5.04
C GLY A 17 -9.66 1.13 -6.48
N MET A 18 -9.91 2.21 -7.22
CA MET A 18 -10.21 2.15 -8.65
C MET A 18 -9.00 1.66 -9.44
N ALA A 19 -7.80 2.17 -9.16
CA ALA A 19 -6.57 1.72 -9.81
C ALA A 19 -6.32 0.22 -9.56
N MET A 20 -6.52 -0.25 -8.33
CA MET A 20 -6.43 -1.67 -7.98
C MET A 20 -7.42 -2.51 -8.77
N ALA A 21 -8.70 -2.12 -8.82
CA ALA A 21 -9.72 -2.84 -9.56
C ALA A 21 -9.43 -2.87 -11.07
N MET A 22 -8.98 -1.75 -11.64
CA MET A 22 -8.58 -1.68 -13.05
C MET A 22 -7.42 -2.62 -13.38
N LEU A 23 -6.40 -2.69 -12.52
CA LEU A 23 -5.27 -3.59 -12.70
C LEU A 23 -5.69 -5.05 -12.52
N ALA A 24 -6.48 -5.36 -11.48
CA ALA A 24 -6.94 -6.70 -11.16
C ALA A 24 -7.81 -7.31 -12.27
N LEU A 25 -8.69 -6.52 -12.87
CA LEU A 25 -9.65 -6.96 -13.89
C LEU A 25 -9.12 -6.84 -15.33
N SER A 26 -7.95 -6.22 -15.53
CA SER A 26 -7.37 -6.04 -16.86
C SER A 26 -6.88 -7.36 -17.47
N PRO A 27 -7.33 -7.73 -18.68
CA PRO A 27 -6.83 -8.93 -19.37
C PRO A 27 -5.35 -8.82 -19.77
N LYS A 28 -4.78 -7.61 -19.75
CA LYS A 28 -3.38 -7.33 -20.13
C LYS A 28 -2.42 -7.35 -18.93
N VAL A 29 -2.94 -7.35 -17.72
CA VAL A 29 -2.17 -7.31 -16.46
C VAL A 29 -2.30 -8.63 -15.72
N GLU A 30 -1.25 -8.99 -15.03
CA GLU A 30 -1.23 -9.95 -13.94
C GLU A 30 -0.80 -9.19 -12.71
N LEU A 31 -1.76 -8.84 -11.86
CA LEU A 31 -1.49 -8.16 -10.60
C LEU A 31 -0.94 -9.18 -9.60
N LEU A 32 0.36 -9.11 -9.36
CA LEU A 32 1.08 -10.05 -8.48
C LEU A 32 0.69 -9.89 -7.01
N GLY A 33 0.26 -8.69 -6.64
CA GLY A 33 -0.21 -8.36 -5.30
C GLY A 33 -0.25 -6.87 -5.06
N VAL A 34 -0.74 -6.52 -3.87
CA VAL A 34 -0.86 -5.14 -3.38
C VAL A 34 0.03 -4.99 -2.15
N SER A 35 1.01 -4.10 -2.21
CA SER A 35 1.80 -3.67 -1.06
C SER A 35 1.21 -2.39 -0.48
N VAL A 36 0.84 -2.43 0.80
CA VAL A 36 0.19 -1.30 1.48
C VAL A 36 1.23 -0.52 2.28
N VAL A 37 1.24 0.79 2.09
CA VAL A 37 2.12 1.73 2.80
C VAL A 37 1.26 2.78 3.51
N ALA A 38 1.74 3.36 4.60
CA ALA A 38 1.06 4.49 5.21
C ALA A 38 1.29 5.78 4.42
N GLY A 39 0.24 6.53 4.24
CA GLY A 39 0.23 7.82 3.56
C GLY A 39 -1.09 8.52 3.86
N ASN A 40 -2.08 8.41 3.01
CA ASN A 40 -3.44 8.89 3.28
C ASN A 40 -4.06 8.17 4.48
N THR A 41 -3.83 6.86 4.57
CA THR A 41 -4.30 6.01 5.68
C THR A 41 -3.13 5.31 6.36
N TRP A 42 -3.37 4.78 7.57
CA TRP A 42 -2.46 3.81 8.18
C TRP A 42 -2.49 2.48 7.42
N VAL A 43 -1.39 1.72 7.49
CA VAL A 43 -1.31 0.40 6.83
C VAL A 43 -2.44 -0.53 7.25
N GLU A 44 -2.89 -0.46 8.50
CA GLU A 44 -4.01 -1.25 9.01
C GLU A 44 -5.31 -0.94 8.28
N GLU A 45 -5.57 0.35 8.02
CA GLU A 45 -6.76 0.79 7.28
C GLU A 45 -6.65 0.42 5.81
N GLY A 46 -5.54 0.78 5.16
CA GLY A 46 -5.31 0.45 3.75
C GLY A 46 -5.39 -1.04 3.49
N THR A 47 -4.90 -1.87 4.42
CA THR A 47 -5.01 -3.33 4.33
C THR A 47 -6.46 -3.80 4.40
N ALA A 48 -7.23 -3.28 5.36
CA ALA A 48 -8.66 -3.62 5.47
C ALA A 48 -9.44 -3.23 4.21
N PHE A 49 -9.14 -2.06 3.65
CA PHE A 49 -9.77 -1.56 2.43
C PHE A 49 -9.39 -2.39 1.20
N ALA A 50 -8.10 -2.73 1.04
CA ALA A 50 -7.64 -3.58 -0.06
C ALA A 50 -8.29 -4.97 -0.02
N LEU A 51 -8.27 -5.63 1.14
CA LEU A 51 -8.90 -6.94 1.31
C LEU A 51 -10.39 -6.89 0.98
N ARG A 52 -11.13 -5.93 1.54
CA ARG A 52 -12.57 -5.80 1.31
C ARG A 52 -12.92 -5.59 -0.16
N GLN A 53 -12.14 -4.76 -0.85
CA GLN A 53 -12.37 -4.49 -2.27
C GLN A 53 -12.04 -5.71 -3.14
N LEU A 54 -10.94 -6.42 -2.87
CA LEU A 54 -10.59 -7.66 -3.58
C LEU A 54 -11.62 -8.76 -3.33
N GLU A 55 -12.15 -8.89 -2.12
CA GLU A 55 -13.27 -9.78 -1.81
C GLU A 55 -14.52 -9.40 -2.61
N GLY A 56 -14.83 -8.12 -2.69
CA GLY A 56 -15.98 -7.60 -3.43
C GLY A 56 -15.95 -7.88 -4.93
N ILE A 57 -14.77 -7.93 -5.53
CA ILE A 57 -14.58 -8.27 -6.96
C ILE A 57 -14.22 -9.74 -7.19
N GLY A 58 -14.18 -10.58 -6.13
CA GLY A 58 -13.89 -12.01 -6.24
C GLY A 58 -12.42 -12.35 -6.53
N MET A 59 -11.47 -11.47 -6.18
CA MET A 59 -10.05 -11.64 -6.51
C MET A 59 -9.16 -11.86 -5.26
N ALA A 60 -9.73 -11.92 -4.07
CA ALA A 60 -8.98 -12.01 -2.81
C ALA A 60 -8.15 -13.31 -2.66
N GLU A 61 -8.55 -14.41 -3.29
CA GLU A 61 -7.78 -15.65 -3.27
C GLU A 61 -6.58 -15.64 -4.22
N THR A 62 -6.57 -14.74 -5.22
CA THR A 62 -5.57 -14.73 -6.27
C THR A 62 -4.60 -13.56 -6.17
N ILE A 63 -5.01 -12.48 -5.53
CA ILE A 63 -4.20 -11.26 -5.37
C ILE A 63 -3.89 -11.06 -3.89
N PRO A 64 -2.67 -11.37 -3.45
CA PRO A 64 -2.27 -11.18 -2.07
C PRO A 64 -2.11 -9.71 -1.70
N VAL A 65 -2.34 -9.40 -0.42
CA VAL A 65 -2.11 -8.09 0.18
C VAL A 65 -1.00 -8.21 1.21
N ALA A 66 0.04 -7.39 1.11
CA ALA A 66 1.14 -7.34 2.05
C ALA A 66 1.15 -6.02 2.83
N MET A 67 1.24 -6.11 4.14
CA MET A 67 1.35 -4.95 5.04
C MET A 67 2.78 -4.42 5.04
N GLY A 68 2.93 -3.10 4.95
CA GLY A 68 4.24 -2.48 4.82
C GLY A 68 4.54 -1.42 5.87
N VAL A 69 5.21 -0.36 5.44
CA VAL A 69 5.78 0.66 6.31
C VAL A 69 4.71 1.63 6.81
N ASN A 70 4.65 1.81 8.14
CA ASN A 70 3.73 2.74 8.82
C ASN A 70 4.36 4.11 9.18
N HIS A 71 5.56 4.39 8.73
CA HIS A 71 6.24 5.63 9.06
C HIS A 71 7.02 6.14 7.83
N PRO A 72 7.19 7.46 7.69
CA PRO A 72 7.99 8.00 6.60
C PRO A 72 9.47 7.61 6.76
N LEU A 73 10.16 7.42 5.63
CA LEU A 73 11.59 7.09 5.60
C LEU A 73 12.46 8.14 6.32
N ARG A 74 12.07 9.41 6.20
CA ARG A 74 12.67 10.50 6.96
C ARG A 74 11.85 10.70 8.22
N GLY A 75 12.50 10.63 9.38
CA GLY A 75 11.89 10.97 10.65
C GLY A 75 11.40 12.43 10.66
N GLY A 76 10.62 12.78 11.70
CA GLY A 76 10.21 14.15 11.91
C GLY A 76 8.92 14.59 11.21
N ARG A 77 8.15 13.66 10.59
CA ARG A 77 6.89 14.05 9.92
C ARG A 77 5.95 14.86 10.81
N LEU A 78 5.77 14.47 12.06
CA LEU A 78 4.93 15.21 13.00
C LEU A 78 5.45 16.63 13.28
N ALA A 79 6.78 16.81 13.36
CA ALA A 79 7.40 18.11 13.51
C ALA A 79 7.19 18.96 12.26
N ASN A 80 7.41 18.40 11.08
CA ASN A 80 7.16 19.07 9.81
C ASN A 80 5.70 19.47 9.65
N MET A 81 4.76 18.61 10.02
CA MET A 81 3.32 18.92 9.98
C MET A 81 2.98 20.10 10.91
N LYS A 82 3.62 20.18 12.08
CA LYS A 82 3.45 21.32 12.99
C LYS A 82 3.97 22.59 12.34
N GLU A 83 5.16 22.56 11.78
CA GLU A 83 5.78 23.68 11.08
C GLU A 83 4.95 24.13 9.87
N GLU A 84 4.46 23.19 9.06
CA GLU A 84 3.56 23.47 7.93
C GLU A 84 2.28 24.19 8.38
N ARG A 85 1.71 23.80 9.51
CA ARG A 85 0.55 24.49 10.10
C ARG A 85 0.86 25.93 10.51
N GLU A 86 2.01 26.12 11.15
CA GLU A 86 2.46 27.44 11.61
C GLU A 86 2.80 28.37 10.45
N LEU A 87 3.47 27.84 9.41
CA LEU A 87 3.92 28.64 8.26
C LEU A 87 2.80 28.94 7.26
N PHE A 88 1.91 27.97 7.01
CA PHE A 88 0.90 28.07 5.95
C PHE A 88 -0.52 28.27 6.48
N GLY A 89 -0.70 28.33 7.79
CA GLY A 89 -2.00 28.53 8.41
C GLY A 89 -2.98 27.35 8.21
N PHE A 90 -2.48 26.14 7.97
CA PHE A 90 -3.34 24.98 7.84
C PHE A 90 -4.10 24.71 9.13
N GLY A 91 -5.41 24.74 9.07
CA GLY A 91 -6.29 24.43 10.19
C GLY A 91 -6.21 22.95 10.59
N ARG A 92 -6.79 22.61 11.75
CA ARG A 92 -6.89 21.23 12.23
C ARG A 92 -7.72 20.34 11.29
N ASP A 93 -8.59 20.95 10.50
CA ASP A 93 -9.51 20.27 9.60
C ASP A 93 -8.89 19.92 8.23
N ASN A 94 -7.67 20.37 7.98
CA ASN A 94 -6.95 19.99 6.76
C ASN A 94 -6.48 18.55 6.85
N TRP A 95 -6.80 17.77 5.84
CA TRP A 95 -6.33 16.39 5.72
C TRP A 95 -4.80 16.32 5.70
N GLN A 96 -4.23 15.56 6.61
CA GLN A 96 -2.78 15.42 6.79
C GLN A 96 -2.29 13.97 6.68
N GLY A 97 -3.14 13.09 6.20
CA GLY A 97 -2.85 11.67 6.12
C GLY A 97 -2.79 10.98 7.49
N ALA A 98 -2.28 9.77 7.50
CA ALA A 98 -2.18 8.90 8.67
C ALA A 98 -1.54 9.57 9.89
N GLY A 99 -0.50 10.40 9.70
CA GLY A 99 0.14 11.13 10.80
C GLY A 99 -0.75 12.14 11.54
N GLY A 100 -1.94 12.45 11.02
CA GLY A 100 -2.88 13.42 11.59
C GLY A 100 -3.84 12.84 12.64
N TYR A 101 -3.90 11.52 12.78
CA TYR A 101 -4.82 10.83 13.70
C TYR A 101 -4.21 9.54 14.28
N PRO A 102 -4.77 8.99 15.38
CA PRO A 102 -4.23 7.79 16.01
C PRO A 102 -4.24 6.57 15.09
N ARG A 103 -3.15 5.79 15.14
CA ARG A 103 -3.04 4.53 14.42
C ARG A 103 -4.05 3.51 14.99
N PRO A 104 -4.79 2.80 14.12
CA PRO A 104 -5.69 1.74 14.54
C PRO A 104 -4.96 0.55 15.17
N GLU A 105 -5.66 -0.19 16.04
CA GLU A 105 -5.12 -1.36 16.72
C GLU A 105 -4.70 -2.48 15.74
N SER A 106 -5.55 -2.75 14.74
CA SER A 106 -5.28 -3.77 13.74
C SER A 106 -6.16 -3.59 12.49
N TRP A 107 -5.72 -4.15 11.37
CA TRP A 107 -6.51 -4.18 10.14
C TRP A 107 -7.85 -4.91 10.33
N ARG A 108 -7.88 -5.96 11.16
CA ARG A 108 -9.09 -6.72 11.46
C ARG A 108 -10.11 -5.90 12.25
N ALA A 109 -9.64 -5.10 13.20
CA ALA A 109 -10.51 -4.19 13.94
C ALA A 109 -11.10 -3.12 13.02
N VAL A 110 -10.28 -2.54 12.13
CA VAL A 110 -10.76 -1.60 11.10
C VAL A 110 -11.82 -2.27 10.21
N TYR A 111 -11.52 -3.44 9.66
CA TYR A 111 -12.43 -4.17 8.77
C TYR A 111 -13.80 -4.38 9.43
N LYS A 112 -13.81 -4.96 10.64
CA LYS A 112 -15.07 -5.24 11.39
C LYS A 112 -15.83 -3.97 11.74
N ASN A 113 -15.13 -2.94 12.18
CA ASN A 113 -15.76 -1.68 12.59
C ASN A 113 -16.37 -0.92 11.41
N THR A 114 -15.68 -0.95 10.26
CA THR A 114 -16.12 -0.25 9.05
C THR A 114 -17.26 -0.99 8.35
N TYR A 115 -17.08 -2.29 8.11
CA TYR A 115 -18.00 -3.04 7.25
C TYR A 115 -19.03 -3.88 8.00
N ARG A 116 -18.89 -4.02 9.32
CA ARG A 116 -19.76 -4.88 10.15
C ARG A 116 -19.80 -6.34 9.68
N LEU A 117 -18.70 -6.80 9.09
CA LEU A 117 -18.52 -8.14 8.54
C LEU A 117 -17.24 -8.78 9.07
N GLU A 118 -17.17 -10.09 9.02
CA GLU A 118 -15.92 -10.83 9.19
C GLU A 118 -15.15 -10.83 7.84
N PRO A 119 -13.83 -10.57 7.85
CA PRO A 119 -13.03 -10.66 6.64
C PRO A 119 -12.97 -12.11 6.14
N GLN A 120 -13.10 -12.31 4.83
CA GLN A 120 -13.01 -13.62 4.17
C GLN A 120 -11.58 -13.97 3.78
N SER A 121 -10.69 -12.98 3.78
CA SER A 121 -9.28 -13.10 3.45
C SER A 121 -8.41 -12.45 4.53
N ALA A 122 -7.09 -12.63 4.42
CA ALA A 122 -6.12 -12.04 5.32
C ALA A 122 -4.89 -11.56 4.55
N PRO A 123 -4.15 -10.56 5.06
CA PRO A 123 -2.89 -10.17 4.45
C PRO A 123 -1.85 -11.27 4.63
N LEU A 124 -0.81 -11.22 3.79
CA LEU A 124 0.36 -12.08 3.93
C LEU A 124 0.99 -11.92 5.32
N GLY A 125 1.63 -12.96 5.83
CA GLY A 125 2.39 -12.91 7.07
C GLY A 125 3.73 -12.20 6.93
N GLU A 126 4.20 -11.97 5.70
CA GLU A 126 5.44 -11.27 5.41
C GLU A 126 5.23 -9.78 5.21
N HIS A 127 6.29 -9.00 5.42
CA HIS A 127 6.28 -7.55 5.20
C HIS A 127 6.31 -7.22 3.70
N ALA A 128 5.62 -6.13 3.31
CA ALA A 128 5.52 -5.71 1.92
C ALA A 128 6.86 -5.55 1.19
N ALA A 129 7.89 -5.09 1.88
CA ALA A 129 9.24 -5.02 1.31
C ALA A 129 9.81 -6.40 0.94
N ASP A 130 9.54 -7.42 1.76
CA ASP A 130 10.00 -8.79 1.51
C ASP A 130 9.22 -9.40 0.35
N PHE A 131 7.91 -9.17 0.30
CA PHE A 131 7.06 -9.52 -0.84
C PHE A 131 7.58 -8.90 -2.15
N ILE A 132 7.90 -7.59 -2.17
CA ILE A 132 8.46 -6.92 -3.36
C ILE A 132 9.77 -7.60 -3.78
N ILE A 133 10.67 -7.86 -2.83
CA ILE A 133 11.97 -8.51 -3.09
C ILE A 133 11.75 -9.90 -3.70
N GLU A 134 10.87 -10.69 -3.13
CA GLU A 134 10.56 -12.04 -3.62
C GLU A 134 10.03 -12.01 -5.05
N GLN A 135 9.02 -11.17 -5.33
CA GLN A 135 8.43 -11.11 -6.66
C GLN A 135 9.41 -10.60 -7.73
N VAL A 136 10.23 -9.60 -7.39
CA VAL A 136 11.26 -9.09 -8.31
C VAL A 136 12.32 -10.16 -8.60
N LYS A 137 12.76 -10.92 -7.59
CA LYS A 137 13.71 -12.02 -7.77
C LYS A 137 13.11 -13.19 -8.56
N LYS A 138 11.82 -13.47 -8.37
CA LYS A 138 11.09 -14.53 -9.09
C LYS A 138 10.91 -14.21 -10.57
N TYR A 139 10.76 -12.94 -10.92
CA TYR A 139 10.50 -12.48 -12.28
C TYR A 139 11.49 -11.38 -12.71
N PRO A 140 12.80 -11.65 -12.78
CA PRO A 140 13.81 -10.64 -13.05
C PRO A 140 13.59 -9.93 -14.37
N GLY A 141 13.64 -8.60 -14.35
CA GLY A 141 13.45 -7.74 -15.52
C GLY A 141 12.00 -7.66 -16.03
N ARG A 142 11.03 -8.23 -15.31
CA ARG A 142 9.64 -8.32 -15.78
C ARG A 142 8.63 -7.58 -14.91
N VAL A 143 8.96 -7.27 -13.67
CA VAL A 143 8.03 -6.66 -12.71
C VAL A 143 8.00 -5.15 -12.88
N THR A 144 6.82 -4.61 -13.13
CA THR A 144 6.52 -3.17 -12.98
C THR A 144 5.95 -2.93 -11.60
N ILE A 145 6.49 -1.95 -10.89
CA ILE A 145 5.93 -1.48 -9.62
C ILE A 145 5.15 -0.20 -9.91
N ALA A 146 3.84 -0.24 -9.73
CA ALA A 146 2.96 0.93 -9.78
C ALA A 146 2.92 1.53 -8.37
N ALA A 147 3.71 2.56 -8.14
CA ALA A 147 3.87 3.22 -6.84
C ALA A 147 2.97 4.46 -6.81
N ILE A 148 1.74 4.30 -6.38
CA ILE A 148 0.74 5.40 -6.29
C ILE A 148 0.59 5.94 -4.87
N GLY A 149 1.28 5.34 -3.90
CA GLY A 149 1.47 5.85 -2.54
C GLY A 149 2.90 6.32 -2.29
N PRO A 150 3.23 6.70 -1.04
CA PRO A 150 4.61 7.00 -0.66
C PRO A 150 5.54 5.80 -0.87
N CYS A 151 6.73 6.02 -1.43
CA CYS A 151 7.65 4.94 -1.82
C CYS A 151 8.36 4.23 -0.63
N GLY A 152 7.76 4.20 0.55
CA GLY A 152 8.34 3.63 1.77
C GLY A 152 8.68 2.15 1.65
N ASN A 153 7.78 1.35 1.10
CA ASN A 153 7.99 -0.09 0.91
C ASN A 153 9.11 -0.36 -0.10
N ILE A 154 9.13 0.38 -1.19
CA ILE A 154 10.15 0.25 -2.25
C ILE A 154 11.53 0.59 -1.70
N ALA A 155 11.64 1.68 -0.96
CA ALA A 155 12.90 2.09 -0.37
C ALA A 155 13.39 1.10 0.69
N GLU A 156 12.46 0.54 1.49
CA GLU A 156 12.80 -0.52 2.44
C GLU A 156 13.27 -1.79 1.71
N ALA A 157 12.62 -2.17 0.60
CA ALA A 157 13.02 -3.30 -0.22
C ALA A 157 14.43 -3.11 -0.80
N VAL A 158 14.72 -1.92 -1.35
CA VAL A 158 16.05 -1.58 -1.89
C VAL A 158 17.11 -1.54 -0.79
N ARG A 159 16.77 -1.05 0.41
CA ARG A 159 17.69 -1.05 1.55
C ARG A 159 18.03 -2.45 2.03
N LYS A 160 17.05 -3.36 2.06
CA LYS A 160 17.22 -4.77 2.47
C LYS A 160 17.95 -5.59 1.43
N ALA A 161 17.69 -5.34 0.14
CA ALA A 161 18.19 -6.13 -0.98
C ALA A 161 18.52 -5.22 -2.18
N PRO A 162 19.62 -4.45 -2.12
CA PRO A 162 19.97 -3.51 -3.19
C PRO A 162 20.20 -4.19 -4.56
N GLU A 163 20.49 -5.47 -4.56
CA GLU A 163 20.64 -6.28 -5.78
C GLU A 163 19.37 -6.42 -6.61
N ILE A 164 18.19 -6.08 -6.07
CA ILE A 164 16.94 -6.12 -6.85
C ILE A 164 16.81 -4.94 -7.82
N VAL A 165 17.55 -3.84 -7.62
CA VAL A 165 17.40 -2.63 -8.44
C VAL A 165 17.53 -2.92 -9.93
N PRO A 166 18.58 -3.60 -10.43
CA PRO A 166 18.69 -3.93 -11.85
C PRO A 166 17.69 -4.99 -12.34
N LEU A 167 16.97 -5.65 -11.41
CA LEU A 167 15.99 -6.69 -11.72
C LEU A 167 14.57 -6.13 -11.87
N VAL A 168 14.30 -4.91 -11.42
CA VAL A 168 13.01 -4.26 -11.63
C VAL A 168 12.90 -3.80 -13.08
N LYS A 169 11.78 -4.09 -13.73
CA LYS A 169 11.53 -3.61 -15.10
C LYS A 169 11.38 -2.10 -15.15
N ARG A 170 10.56 -1.56 -14.27
CA ARG A 170 10.34 -0.11 -14.10
C ARG A 170 9.52 0.17 -12.82
N VAL A 171 9.61 1.39 -12.37
CA VAL A 171 8.69 1.97 -11.37
C VAL A 171 7.90 3.07 -12.08
N VAL A 172 6.59 3.08 -11.86
CA VAL A 172 5.67 4.11 -12.35
C VAL A 172 5.08 4.79 -11.11
N TYR A 173 5.19 6.12 -11.03
CA TYR A 173 4.73 6.93 -9.91
C TYR A 173 4.10 8.22 -10.40
#